data_d2ea415a70d9795238a29f6e1781706f
#
_entry.id   d2ea415a70d9795238a29f6e1781706f
#
_cell.length_a   1.000
_cell.length_b   1.000
_cell.length_c   1.000
_cell.angle_alpha   90.00
_cell.angle_beta   90.00
_cell.angle_gamma   90.00
#
_symmetry.space_group_name_H-M   'P 1'
#
loop_
_entity.id
_entity.type
_entity.pdbx_description
1 polymer ?
#
loop_
_entity_poly.entity_id
_entity_poly.type
_entity_poly.pdbx_seq_one_letter_code
_entity_poly.pdbx_strand_id
1 'polypeptide(L)'
;MDSSLTGITTTGTPHLGNYVGAIKPAIKLSKKFKSYLFLADYHSLIKVNDPIAVKESSMKIAATWLACGLDSKNSLFYRQSKVPQILELNWILSCMAPKGLLNRAHAYKAAVDLNKENKNDDDYGISHGLFSYPVLMSADILMFNPKYVPVGKDQKQHLEITRDIADKFNKTYKIFFQLPEPIIDESLDLLIGTDGRKTVSYTHLTLPTTSC
;
A
#
# COMPACT_ATOMS: atom_id res chain seq x y z
N MET A 1 -5.89 -11.24 -20.61
CA MET A 1 -4.71 -11.57 -19.80
C MET A 1 -4.96 -11.03 -18.41
N ASP A 2 -4.84 -11.87 -17.39
CA ASP A 2 -5.04 -11.43 -16.00
C ASP A 2 -4.02 -10.36 -15.63
N SER A 3 -4.39 -9.47 -14.71
CA SER A 3 -3.54 -8.36 -14.30
C SER A 3 -3.33 -8.33 -12.79
N SER A 4 -2.21 -7.73 -12.38
CA SER A 4 -1.88 -7.51 -10.97
C SER A 4 -1.53 -6.05 -10.72
N LEU A 5 -1.74 -5.60 -9.48
CA LEU A 5 -1.36 -4.25 -9.06
C LEU A 5 -0.60 -4.32 -7.73
N THR A 6 0.54 -3.63 -7.67
CA THR A 6 1.35 -3.51 -6.45
C THR A 6 1.80 -2.07 -6.25
N GLY A 7 1.50 -1.52 -5.08
CA GLY A 7 1.97 -0.21 -4.65
C GLY A 7 3.02 -0.31 -3.55
N ILE A 8 3.90 0.68 -3.49
CA ILE A 8 4.85 0.86 -2.40
C ILE A 8 4.84 2.32 -1.94
N THR A 9 4.68 2.55 -0.65
CA THR A 9 4.75 3.91 -0.07
C THR A 9 6.16 4.47 -0.16
N THR A 10 6.26 5.74 -0.50
CA THR A 10 7.53 6.44 -0.71
C THR A 10 7.99 7.11 0.58
N THR A 11 8.27 6.31 1.60
CA THR A 11 8.75 6.75 2.90
C THR A 11 10.14 6.18 3.19
N GLY A 12 11.10 7.06 3.40
CA GLY A 12 12.48 6.69 3.76
C GLY A 12 13.30 6.04 2.62
N THR A 13 14.38 5.41 3.02
CA THR A 13 15.28 4.70 2.10
C THR A 13 14.85 3.23 1.97
N PRO A 14 14.83 2.64 0.77
CA PRO A 14 14.53 1.23 0.59
C PRO A 14 15.46 0.34 1.43
N HIS A 15 14.88 -0.66 2.05
CA HIS A 15 15.60 -1.65 2.84
C HIS A 15 15.22 -3.08 2.44
N LEU A 16 15.90 -4.07 3.01
CA LEU A 16 15.70 -5.48 2.68
C LEU A 16 14.23 -5.93 2.83
N GLY A 17 13.51 -5.39 3.82
CA GLY A 17 12.08 -5.66 4.00
C GLY A 17 11.22 -5.21 2.81
N ASN A 18 11.52 -4.05 2.22
CA ASN A 18 10.84 -3.59 1.01
C ASN A 18 11.16 -4.51 -0.19
N TYR A 19 12.41 -4.95 -0.31
CA TYR A 19 12.82 -5.84 -1.38
C TYR A 19 12.09 -7.18 -1.30
N VAL A 20 12.14 -7.83 -0.13
CA VAL A 20 11.55 -9.16 0.04
C VAL A 20 10.02 -9.10 0.09
N GLY A 21 9.46 -8.11 0.80
CA GLY A 21 8.02 -8.01 1.05
C GLY A 21 7.21 -7.47 -0.14
N ALA A 22 7.82 -6.64 -1.00
CA ALA A 22 7.09 -6.01 -2.09
C ALA A 22 7.77 -6.14 -3.46
N ILE A 23 9.07 -5.76 -3.57
CA ILE A 23 9.73 -5.63 -4.87
C ILE A 23 9.91 -6.98 -5.55
N LYS A 24 10.52 -7.94 -4.87
CA LYS A 24 10.79 -9.29 -5.41
C LYS A 24 9.52 -10.04 -5.81
N PRO A 25 8.45 -10.10 -4.97
CA PRO A 25 7.18 -10.69 -5.36
C PRO A 25 6.53 -10.01 -6.57
N ALA A 26 6.53 -8.68 -6.61
CA ALA A 26 5.95 -7.93 -7.71
C ALA A 26 6.68 -8.19 -9.04
N ILE A 27 8.02 -8.22 -9.03
CA ILE A 27 8.82 -8.58 -10.22
C ILE A 27 8.54 -10.03 -10.66
N LYS A 28 8.37 -10.96 -9.71
CA LYS A 28 8.01 -12.35 -10.03
C LYS A 28 6.62 -12.43 -10.70
N LEU A 29 5.66 -11.64 -10.22
CA LEU A 29 4.31 -11.58 -10.77
C LEU A 29 4.27 -10.88 -12.13
N SER A 30 5.11 -9.87 -12.37
CA SER A 30 5.17 -9.17 -13.66
C SER A 30 5.60 -10.05 -14.83
N LYS A 31 6.22 -11.19 -14.55
CA LYS A 31 6.53 -12.22 -15.56
C LYS A 31 5.34 -13.09 -15.94
N LYS A 32 4.26 -13.08 -15.14
CA LYS A 32 3.08 -13.92 -15.31
C LYS A 32 1.84 -13.15 -15.72
N PHE A 33 1.71 -11.91 -15.24
CA PHE A 33 0.54 -11.06 -15.40
C PHE A 33 0.92 -9.71 -15.98
N LYS A 34 -0.02 -9.05 -16.64
CA LYS A 34 0.10 -7.62 -16.92
C LYS A 34 0.15 -6.89 -15.58
N SER A 35 1.26 -6.24 -15.25
CA SER A 35 1.48 -5.67 -13.95
C SER A 35 1.46 -4.15 -13.95
N TYR A 36 0.68 -3.61 -13.01
CA TYR A 36 0.64 -2.20 -12.66
C TYR A 36 1.40 -2.02 -11.37
N LEU A 37 2.46 -1.22 -11.39
CA LEU A 37 3.37 -1.03 -10.28
C LEU A 37 3.50 0.46 -10.00
N PHE A 38 3.32 0.87 -8.76
CA PHE A 38 3.32 2.31 -8.50
C PHE A 38 4.00 2.73 -7.19
N LEU A 39 4.50 3.95 -7.23
CA LEU A 39 5.02 4.67 -6.09
C LEU A 39 3.87 5.45 -5.46
N ALA A 40 3.47 5.06 -4.25
CA ALA A 40 2.32 5.60 -3.54
C ALA A 40 2.68 6.88 -2.76
N ASP A 41 3.00 7.94 -3.50
CA ASP A 41 3.46 9.22 -2.93
C ASP A 41 2.36 9.99 -2.21
N TYR A 42 1.09 9.87 -2.60
CA TYR A 42 0.00 10.45 -1.81
C TYR A 42 -0.20 9.75 -0.47
N HIS A 43 -0.07 8.41 -0.41
CA HIS A 43 -0.13 7.69 0.86
C HIS A 43 1.01 8.07 1.81
N SER A 44 2.14 8.50 1.27
CA SER A 44 3.28 8.93 2.08
C SER A 44 2.99 10.20 2.88
N LEU A 45 2.09 11.06 2.39
CA LEU A 45 1.71 12.32 3.06
C LEU A 45 1.04 12.10 4.43
N ILE A 46 0.55 10.90 4.72
CA ILE A 46 -0.01 10.56 6.03
C ILE A 46 1.08 10.62 7.12
N LYS A 47 2.32 10.33 6.75
CA LYS A 47 3.45 10.21 7.68
C LYS A 47 4.56 11.24 7.46
N VAL A 48 4.70 11.74 6.25
CA VAL A 48 5.82 12.60 5.82
C VAL A 48 5.27 13.84 5.13
N ASN A 49 5.47 14.99 5.73
CA ASN A 49 5.02 16.28 5.18
C ASN A 49 6.14 17.07 4.48
N ASP A 50 7.37 16.53 4.46
CA ASP A 50 8.49 17.15 3.76
C ASP A 50 8.48 16.74 2.27
N PRO A 51 8.24 17.68 1.34
CA PRO A 51 8.16 17.39 -0.08
C PRO A 51 9.50 16.94 -0.67
N ILE A 52 10.62 17.37 -0.10
CA ILE A 52 11.97 16.97 -0.55
C ILE A 52 12.18 15.51 -0.17
N ALA A 53 11.89 15.13 1.07
CA ALA A 53 12.00 13.75 1.55
C ALA A 53 11.12 12.79 0.73
N VAL A 54 9.87 13.16 0.42
CA VAL A 54 8.96 12.34 -0.41
C VAL A 54 9.51 12.17 -1.83
N LYS A 55 10.04 13.25 -2.43
CA LYS A 55 10.64 13.21 -3.76
C LYS A 55 11.88 12.32 -3.80
N GLU A 56 12.79 12.49 -2.86
CA GLU A 56 14.02 11.68 -2.78
C GLU A 56 13.71 10.20 -2.55
N SER A 57 12.78 9.91 -1.62
CA SER A 57 12.33 8.54 -1.36
C SER A 57 11.73 7.91 -2.61
N SER A 58 10.88 8.64 -3.34
CA SER A 58 10.29 8.17 -4.60
C SER A 58 11.37 7.80 -5.61
N MET A 59 12.40 8.61 -5.76
CA MET A 59 13.49 8.35 -6.70
C MET A 59 14.34 7.15 -6.27
N LYS A 60 14.68 7.05 -4.99
CA LYS A 60 15.46 5.92 -4.44
C LYS A 60 14.72 4.59 -4.61
N ILE A 61 13.42 4.57 -4.32
CA ILE A 61 12.58 3.38 -4.48
C ILE A 61 12.44 3.01 -5.95
N ALA A 62 12.21 3.99 -6.84
CA ALA A 62 12.15 3.74 -8.28
C ALA A 62 13.45 3.14 -8.82
N ALA A 63 14.60 3.72 -8.46
CA ALA A 63 15.91 3.21 -8.84
C ALA A 63 16.13 1.77 -8.32
N THR A 64 15.70 1.48 -7.08
CA THR A 64 15.80 0.13 -6.50
C THR A 64 14.97 -0.88 -7.29
N TRP A 65 13.74 -0.54 -7.69
CA TRP A 65 12.90 -1.43 -8.49
C TRP A 65 13.55 -1.77 -9.83
N LEU A 66 14.08 -0.76 -10.52
CA LEU A 66 14.78 -0.94 -11.81
C LEU A 66 16.05 -1.77 -11.64
N ALA A 67 16.85 -1.48 -10.61
CA ALA A 67 18.07 -2.23 -10.30
C ALA A 67 17.79 -3.69 -9.94
N CYS A 68 16.63 -3.98 -9.32
CA CYS A 68 16.21 -5.35 -9.01
C CYS A 68 15.62 -6.10 -10.21
N GLY A 69 15.61 -5.50 -11.40
CA GLY A 69 15.21 -6.16 -12.65
C GLY A 69 13.74 -6.01 -13.01
N LEU A 70 13.11 -4.90 -12.59
CA LEU A 70 11.79 -4.54 -13.12
C LEU A 70 11.87 -4.30 -14.62
N ASP A 71 11.10 -5.04 -15.39
CA ASP A 71 10.93 -4.82 -16.84
C ASP A 71 9.84 -3.78 -17.10
N SER A 72 10.29 -2.53 -17.33
CA SER A 72 9.39 -1.41 -17.62
C SER A 72 8.74 -1.48 -19.02
N LYS A 73 9.17 -2.41 -19.90
CA LYS A 73 8.52 -2.60 -21.20
C LYS A 73 7.26 -3.45 -21.08
N ASN A 74 7.24 -4.40 -20.13
CA ASN A 74 6.11 -5.30 -19.91
C ASN A 74 5.25 -4.94 -18.69
N SER A 75 5.66 -3.92 -17.92
CA SER A 75 4.93 -3.44 -16.75
C SER A 75 4.68 -1.95 -16.85
N LEU A 76 3.50 -1.51 -16.45
CA LEU A 76 3.25 -0.08 -16.25
C LEU A 76 3.78 0.33 -14.88
N PHE A 77 4.87 1.09 -14.88
CA PHE A 77 5.47 1.62 -13.66
C PHE A 77 5.27 3.13 -13.58
N TYR A 78 4.58 3.61 -12.55
CA TYR A 78 4.19 5.00 -12.45
C TYR A 78 4.25 5.53 -11.01
N ARG A 79 4.19 6.85 -10.88
CA ARG A 79 4.00 7.54 -9.62
C ARG A 79 2.52 7.89 -9.48
N GLN A 80 1.91 7.60 -8.34
CA GLN A 80 0.48 7.80 -8.06
C GLN A 80 0.03 9.23 -8.39
N SER A 81 0.80 10.23 -8.00
CA SER A 81 0.50 11.65 -8.27
C SER A 81 0.55 12.04 -9.77
N LYS A 82 0.97 11.14 -10.66
CA LYS A 82 0.94 11.36 -12.11
C LYS A 82 -0.33 10.82 -12.77
N VAL A 83 -1.23 10.24 -11.98
CA VAL A 83 -2.53 9.76 -12.41
C VAL A 83 -3.63 10.47 -11.60
N PRO A 84 -3.96 11.73 -11.92
CA PRO A 84 -4.90 12.54 -11.13
C PRO A 84 -6.30 11.93 -11.05
N GLN A 85 -6.69 11.11 -12.01
CA GLN A 85 -7.97 10.40 -12.04
C GLN A 85 -8.16 9.48 -10.82
N ILE A 86 -7.08 9.05 -10.18
CA ILE A 86 -7.15 8.29 -8.92
C ILE A 86 -7.86 9.12 -7.84
N LEU A 87 -7.59 10.42 -7.76
CA LEU A 87 -8.24 11.31 -6.79
C LEU A 87 -9.71 11.56 -7.15
N GLU A 88 -10.03 11.65 -8.43
CA GLU A 88 -11.42 11.75 -8.88
C GLU A 88 -12.21 10.49 -8.50
N LEU A 89 -11.64 9.32 -8.77
CA LEU A 89 -12.24 8.05 -8.35
C LEU A 89 -12.31 7.93 -6.84
N ASN A 90 -11.27 8.34 -6.10
CA ASN A 90 -11.29 8.37 -4.64
C ASN A 90 -12.47 9.16 -4.10
N TRP A 91 -12.80 10.33 -4.68
CA TRP A 91 -13.96 11.10 -4.26
C TRP A 91 -15.28 10.35 -4.51
N ILE A 92 -15.44 9.76 -5.69
CA ILE A 92 -16.62 8.97 -6.04
C ILE A 92 -16.80 7.80 -5.05
N LEU A 93 -15.72 7.06 -4.77
CA LEU A 93 -15.74 5.94 -3.85
C LEU A 93 -15.96 6.38 -2.39
N SER A 94 -15.48 7.57 -2.00
CA SER A 94 -15.72 8.14 -0.67
C SER A 94 -17.21 8.39 -0.43
N CYS A 95 -17.96 8.79 -1.46
CA CYS A 95 -19.42 8.94 -1.39
C CYS A 95 -20.14 7.58 -1.25
N MET A 96 -19.48 6.48 -1.60
CA MET A 96 -20.01 5.12 -1.51
C MET A 96 -19.59 4.40 -0.24
N ALA A 97 -18.40 4.71 0.30
CA ALA A 97 -17.83 4.01 1.45
C ALA A 97 -18.62 4.30 2.73
N PRO A 98 -19.15 3.27 3.44
CA PRO A 98 -19.82 3.49 4.71
C PRO A 98 -18.82 3.94 5.78
N LYS A 99 -19.13 5.02 6.52
CA LYS A 99 -18.28 5.49 7.63
C LYS A 99 -17.97 4.37 8.64
N GLY A 100 -18.98 3.54 8.98
CA GLY A 100 -18.82 2.41 9.89
C GLY A 100 -17.82 1.34 9.41
N LEU A 101 -17.62 1.21 8.09
CA LEU A 101 -16.59 0.35 7.52
C LEU A 101 -15.19 0.94 7.81
N LEU A 102 -15.03 2.24 7.59
CA LEU A 102 -13.76 2.94 7.81
C LEU A 102 -13.39 3.03 9.29
N ASN A 103 -14.36 3.17 10.19
CA ASN A 103 -14.13 3.15 11.64
C ASN A 103 -13.47 1.84 12.12
N ARG A 104 -13.63 0.74 11.37
CA ARG A 104 -13.04 -0.57 11.68
C ARG A 104 -11.68 -0.79 11.03
N ALA A 105 -11.20 0.14 10.21
CA ALA A 105 -9.88 0.05 9.59
C ALA A 105 -8.79 0.00 10.68
N HIS A 106 -7.87 -0.94 10.56
CA HIS A 106 -6.89 -1.25 11.62
C HIS A 106 -6.10 -0.03 12.08
N ALA A 107 -5.60 0.80 11.15
CA ALA A 107 -4.78 1.95 11.51
C ALA A 107 -5.56 3.04 12.27
N TYR A 108 -6.80 3.32 11.84
CA TYR A 108 -7.66 4.26 12.56
C TYR A 108 -8.00 3.72 13.95
N LYS A 109 -8.43 2.45 14.03
CA LYS A 109 -8.76 1.82 15.30
C LYS A 109 -7.56 1.82 16.26
N ALA A 110 -6.38 1.46 15.78
CA ALA A 110 -5.17 1.46 16.61
C ALA A 110 -4.82 2.87 17.13
N ALA A 111 -5.03 3.92 16.32
CA ALA A 111 -4.82 5.30 16.74
C ALA A 111 -5.84 5.74 17.81
N VAL A 112 -7.11 5.36 17.65
CA VAL A 112 -8.16 5.61 18.66
C VAL A 112 -7.88 4.87 19.96
N ASP A 113 -7.48 3.60 19.89
CA ASP A 113 -7.16 2.79 21.07
C ASP A 113 -5.98 3.42 21.84
N LEU A 114 -4.93 3.89 21.15
CA LEU A 114 -3.80 4.61 21.76
C LEU A 114 -4.24 5.94 22.40
N ASN A 115 -5.15 6.67 21.78
CA ASN A 115 -5.70 7.91 22.35
C ASN A 115 -6.46 7.64 23.65
N LYS A 116 -7.26 6.57 23.69
CA LYS A 116 -7.96 6.14 24.92
C LYS A 116 -6.99 5.77 26.04
N GLU A 117 -5.94 5.03 25.73
CA GLU A 117 -4.89 4.69 26.71
C GLU A 117 -4.24 5.95 27.28
N ASN A 118 -4.01 6.96 26.45
CA ASN A 118 -3.44 8.26 26.84
C ASN A 118 -4.46 9.25 27.43
N LYS A 119 -5.73 8.85 27.58
CA LYS A 119 -6.83 9.70 28.08
C LYS A 119 -7.07 10.96 27.24
N ASN A 120 -6.82 10.89 25.95
CA ASN A 120 -7.16 11.90 24.97
C ASN A 120 -8.54 11.63 24.36
N ASP A 121 -9.09 12.61 23.64
CA ASP A 121 -10.25 12.41 22.80
C ASP A 121 -9.96 11.36 21.70
N ASP A 122 -10.97 10.59 21.31
CA ASP A 122 -10.81 9.47 20.37
C ASP A 122 -10.07 9.89 19.08
N ASP A 123 -10.38 11.05 18.53
CA ASP A 123 -9.81 11.56 17.27
C ASP A 123 -8.59 12.50 17.48
N TYR A 124 -8.05 12.60 18.68
CA TYR A 124 -6.93 13.51 18.95
C TYR A 124 -5.72 13.19 18.08
N GLY A 125 -5.26 14.19 17.30
CA GLY A 125 -4.10 14.06 16.42
C GLY A 125 -4.30 13.14 15.19
N ILE A 126 -5.49 12.58 14.99
CA ILE A 126 -5.80 11.76 13.83
C ILE A 126 -6.15 12.64 12.63
N SER A 127 -5.36 12.58 11.57
CA SER A 127 -5.66 13.31 10.34
C SER A 127 -6.79 12.65 9.56
N HIS A 128 -7.57 13.45 8.80
CA HIS A 128 -8.56 12.89 7.87
C HIS A 128 -7.91 11.91 6.87
N GLY A 129 -6.68 12.16 6.44
CA GLY A 129 -5.93 11.24 5.57
C GLY A 129 -5.72 9.87 6.20
N LEU A 130 -5.41 9.79 7.50
CA LEU A 130 -5.29 8.49 8.21
C LEU A 130 -6.63 7.76 8.29
N PHE A 131 -7.74 8.48 8.42
CA PHE A 131 -9.08 7.89 8.44
C PHE A 131 -9.51 7.40 7.05
N SER A 132 -9.25 8.18 6.00
CA SER A 132 -9.80 7.95 4.67
C SER A 132 -8.86 7.20 3.69
N TYR A 133 -7.59 6.97 4.05
CA TYR A 133 -6.65 6.32 3.13
C TYR A 133 -7.09 4.93 2.61
N PRO A 134 -7.93 4.13 3.31
CA PRO A 134 -8.42 2.87 2.74
C PRO A 134 -9.28 3.09 1.49
N VAL A 135 -9.94 4.26 1.38
CA VAL A 135 -10.69 4.61 0.16
C VAL A 135 -9.75 5.02 -0.96
N LEU A 136 -8.67 5.75 -0.64
CA LEU A 136 -7.63 6.07 -1.62
C LEU A 136 -6.94 4.80 -2.15
N MET A 137 -6.63 3.84 -1.27
CA MET A 137 -6.11 2.53 -1.69
C MET A 137 -7.10 1.77 -2.57
N SER A 138 -8.39 1.85 -2.25
CA SER A 138 -9.44 1.28 -3.10
C SER A 138 -9.48 1.94 -4.48
N ALA A 139 -9.29 3.25 -4.54
CA ALA A 139 -9.21 3.98 -5.82
C ALA A 139 -7.97 3.58 -6.64
N ASP A 140 -6.80 3.43 -6.00
CA ASP A 140 -5.58 2.93 -6.67
C ASP A 140 -5.83 1.56 -7.31
N ILE A 141 -6.46 0.66 -6.58
CA ILE A 141 -6.73 -0.69 -7.05
C ILE A 141 -7.79 -0.66 -8.17
N LEU A 142 -8.93 -0.06 -7.91
CA LEU A 142 -10.08 -0.12 -8.82
C LEU A 142 -9.88 0.69 -10.10
N MET A 143 -8.99 1.70 -10.10
CA MET A 143 -8.65 2.46 -11.31
C MET A 143 -8.15 1.57 -12.44
N PHE A 144 -7.35 0.57 -12.14
CA PHE A 144 -6.80 -0.36 -13.12
C PHE A 144 -7.54 -1.70 -13.20
N ASN A 145 -8.53 -1.87 -12.34
CA ASN A 145 -9.41 -3.05 -12.28
C ASN A 145 -8.64 -4.38 -12.35
N PRO A 146 -7.58 -4.58 -11.52
CA PRO A 146 -6.76 -5.78 -11.56
C PRO A 146 -7.50 -6.96 -10.98
N LYS A 147 -7.19 -8.17 -11.47
CA LYS A 147 -7.69 -9.40 -10.88
C LYS A 147 -6.96 -9.71 -9.56
N TYR A 148 -5.66 -9.49 -9.52
CA TYR A 148 -4.83 -9.89 -8.39
C TYR A 148 -4.15 -8.70 -7.72
N VAL A 149 -4.15 -8.72 -6.38
CA VAL A 149 -3.41 -7.74 -5.57
C VAL A 149 -2.55 -8.49 -4.55
N PRO A 150 -1.23 -8.51 -4.72
CA PRO A 150 -0.33 -9.07 -3.72
C PRO A 150 -0.39 -8.23 -2.45
N VAL A 151 -0.72 -8.86 -1.33
CA VAL A 151 -0.82 -8.21 -0.02
C VAL A 151 -0.19 -9.06 1.07
N GLY A 152 0.45 -8.40 2.03
CA GLY A 152 0.80 -9.04 3.29
C GLY A 152 -0.47 -9.37 4.12
N LYS A 153 -0.34 -10.25 5.09
CA LYS A 153 -1.47 -10.62 5.98
C LYS A 153 -2.11 -9.41 6.67
N ASP A 154 -1.29 -8.43 7.04
CA ASP A 154 -1.70 -7.18 7.67
C ASP A 154 -2.50 -6.25 6.72
N GLN A 155 -2.32 -6.38 5.41
CA GLN A 155 -3.02 -5.58 4.40
C GLN A 155 -4.30 -6.24 3.87
N LYS A 156 -4.60 -7.46 4.28
CA LYS A 156 -5.79 -8.20 3.83
C LYS A 156 -7.08 -7.42 4.08
N GLN A 157 -7.20 -6.78 5.24
CA GLN A 157 -8.38 -5.99 5.59
C GLN A 157 -8.63 -4.84 4.59
N HIS A 158 -7.59 -4.16 4.12
CA HIS A 158 -7.74 -3.07 3.15
C HIS A 158 -8.27 -3.58 1.81
N LEU A 159 -7.87 -4.79 1.42
CA LEU A 159 -8.41 -5.40 0.21
C LEU A 159 -9.88 -5.82 0.39
N GLU A 160 -10.26 -6.29 1.58
CA GLU A 160 -11.67 -6.56 1.91
C GLU A 160 -12.51 -5.28 1.86
N ILE A 161 -12.01 -4.17 2.43
CA ILE A 161 -12.65 -2.85 2.31
C ILE A 161 -12.83 -2.46 0.84
N THR A 162 -11.81 -2.67 0.01
CA THR A 162 -11.88 -2.39 -1.44
C THR A 162 -12.96 -3.22 -2.11
N ARG A 163 -13.05 -4.50 -1.79
CA ARG A 163 -14.08 -5.41 -2.31
C ARG A 163 -15.50 -4.97 -1.92
N ASP A 164 -15.68 -4.58 -0.65
CA ASP A 164 -16.98 -4.10 -0.15
C ASP A 164 -17.42 -2.81 -0.86
N ILE A 165 -16.49 -1.88 -1.08
CA ILE A 165 -16.76 -0.64 -1.81
C ILE A 165 -17.09 -0.93 -3.28
N ALA A 166 -16.32 -1.81 -3.93
CA ALA A 166 -16.54 -2.21 -5.32
C ALA A 166 -17.89 -2.93 -5.51
N ASP A 167 -18.23 -3.84 -4.61
CA ASP A 167 -19.51 -4.56 -4.62
C ASP A 167 -20.67 -3.59 -4.45
N LYS A 168 -20.57 -2.65 -3.50
CA LYS A 168 -21.59 -1.61 -3.31
C LYS A 168 -21.75 -0.73 -4.54
N PHE A 169 -20.65 -0.33 -5.19
CA PHE A 169 -20.69 0.43 -6.43
C PHE A 169 -21.40 -0.37 -7.54
N ASN A 170 -21.02 -1.63 -7.72
CA ASN A 170 -21.60 -2.50 -8.73
C ASN A 170 -23.11 -2.71 -8.53
N LYS A 171 -23.56 -2.86 -7.27
CA LYS A 171 -24.97 -2.98 -6.93
C LYS A 171 -25.78 -1.70 -7.13
N THR A 172 -25.12 -0.54 -6.92
CA THR A 172 -25.80 0.75 -7.02
C THR A 172 -25.97 1.20 -8.47
N TYR A 173 -24.96 0.99 -9.31
CA TYR A 173 -24.95 1.47 -10.70
C TYR A 173 -25.09 0.32 -11.70
N LYS A 174 -24.02 -0.44 -11.89
CA LYS A 174 -23.94 -1.63 -12.74
C LYS A 174 -22.64 -2.37 -12.44
N ILE A 175 -22.53 -3.61 -12.85
CA ILE A 175 -21.27 -4.36 -12.77
C ILE A 175 -20.22 -3.67 -13.63
N PHE A 176 -19.26 -3.05 -12.97
CA PHE A 176 -18.16 -2.31 -13.58
C PHE A 176 -16.79 -2.76 -13.04
N PHE A 177 -16.66 -2.89 -11.70
CA PHE A 177 -15.43 -3.31 -11.08
C PHE A 177 -15.38 -4.82 -10.89
N GLN A 178 -14.26 -5.42 -11.27
CA GLN A 178 -13.91 -6.77 -10.86
C GLN A 178 -13.53 -6.74 -9.37
N LEU A 179 -14.00 -7.72 -8.59
CA LEU A 179 -13.60 -7.83 -7.19
C LEU A 179 -12.17 -8.41 -7.12
N PRO A 180 -11.19 -7.63 -6.66
CA PRO A 180 -9.79 -8.07 -6.66
C PRO A 180 -9.57 -9.24 -5.70
N GLU A 181 -8.68 -10.16 -6.08
CA GLU A 181 -8.29 -11.33 -5.30
C GLU A 181 -6.92 -11.11 -4.63
N PRO A 182 -6.77 -11.43 -3.34
CA PRO A 182 -5.47 -11.35 -2.69
C PRO A 182 -4.53 -12.46 -3.18
N ILE A 183 -3.26 -12.11 -3.43
CA ILE A 183 -2.19 -13.08 -3.48
C ILE A 183 -1.38 -12.93 -2.19
N ILE A 184 -1.45 -13.95 -1.33
CA ILE A 184 -0.67 -13.99 -0.09
C ILE A 184 0.49 -14.95 -0.33
N ASP A 185 1.71 -14.44 -0.28
CA ASP A 185 2.92 -15.29 -0.34
C ASP A 185 3.26 -15.76 1.07
N GLU A 186 2.88 -16.98 1.39
CA GLU A 186 3.15 -17.60 2.71
C GLU A 186 4.64 -17.74 3.03
N SER A 187 5.50 -17.72 2.01
CA SER A 187 6.95 -17.79 2.20
C SER A 187 7.56 -16.50 2.77
N LEU A 188 6.78 -15.41 2.80
CA LEU A 188 7.22 -14.10 3.32
C LEU A 188 6.98 -13.92 4.83
N ASP A 189 6.41 -14.90 5.50
CA ASP A 189 6.02 -14.78 6.92
C ASP A 189 7.20 -14.66 7.89
N LEU A 190 8.43 -14.88 7.48
CA LEU A 190 9.58 -14.97 8.38
C LEU A 190 10.86 -14.38 7.78
N LEU A 191 10.93 -13.06 7.64
CA LEU A 191 12.21 -12.40 7.81
C LEU A 191 12.50 -12.33 9.31
N ILE A 192 13.31 -13.25 9.79
CA ILE A 192 13.82 -13.21 11.15
C ILE A 192 14.94 -12.16 11.18
N GLY A 193 14.82 -11.15 12.05
CA GLY A 193 15.91 -10.21 12.29
C GLY A 193 17.13 -10.91 12.87
N THR A 194 18.29 -10.26 12.84
CA THR A 194 19.53 -10.76 13.47
C THR A 194 19.40 -10.99 14.96
N ASP A 195 18.34 -10.47 15.59
CA ASP A 195 17.98 -10.64 16.99
C ASP A 195 17.00 -11.83 17.22
N GLY A 196 16.72 -12.63 16.18
CA GLY A 196 15.81 -13.76 16.24
C GLY A 196 14.32 -13.39 16.35
N ARG A 197 13.97 -12.09 16.30
CA ARG A 197 12.59 -11.61 16.32
C ARG A 197 12.09 -11.34 14.91
N LYS A 198 10.76 -11.32 14.74
CA LYS A 198 10.13 -10.94 13.45
C LYS A 198 10.63 -9.53 13.08
N THR A 199 11.26 -9.41 11.91
CA THR A 199 11.68 -8.11 11.37
C THR A 199 10.43 -7.29 11.09
N VAL A 200 10.16 -6.29 11.93
CA VAL A 200 9.21 -5.22 11.63
C VAL A 200 9.95 -4.13 10.88
N SER A 201 9.25 -3.36 10.08
CA SER A 201 9.81 -2.34 9.16
C SER A 201 10.77 -1.30 9.78
N TYR A 202 11.01 -1.35 11.08
CA TYR A 202 11.80 -0.39 11.85
C TYR A 202 12.97 -1.02 12.64
N THR A 203 13.16 -2.33 12.60
CA THR A 203 14.33 -2.92 13.26
C THR A 203 15.55 -2.80 12.37
N HIS A 204 16.56 -2.16 12.88
CA HIS A 204 17.84 -1.90 12.25
C HIS A 204 18.50 -3.19 11.76
N LEU A 205 18.52 -3.39 10.44
CA LEU A 205 19.52 -4.22 9.79
C LEU A 205 20.79 -3.37 9.67
N THR A 206 21.42 -3.03 10.78
CA THR A 206 22.81 -2.59 10.77
C THR A 206 23.65 -3.85 10.65
N LEU A 207 24.27 -4.05 9.48
CA LEU A 207 25.42 -4.93 9.39
C LEU A 207 26.44 -4.45 10.44
N PRO A 208 27.02 -5.35 11.27
CA PRO A 208 28.09 -4.93 12.14
C PRO A 208 29.20 -4.38 11.28
N THR A 209 29.46 -3.09 11.37
CA THR A 209 30.70 -2.49 10.89
C THR A 209 31.79 -3.06 11.77
N THR A 210 32.47 -4.09 11.29
CA THR A 210 33.76 -4.49 11.83
C THR A 210 34.71 -3.32 11.61
N SER A 211 34.91 -2.53 12.67
CA SER A 211 36.05 -1.61 12.74
C SER A 211 37.32 -2.45 12.77
N CYS A 212 38.06 -2.44 11.69
CA CYS A 212 39.50 -2.77 11.72
C CYS A 212 40.24 -1.59 12.31
#